data_af842c1b44ef5f86786aa57dc3198d5a
#
_entry.id   af842c1b44ef5f86786aa57dc3198d5a
#
_cell.length_a   1.000
_cell.length_b   1.000
_cell.length_c   1.000
_cell.angle_alpha   90.00
_cell.angle_beta   90.00
_cell.angle_gamma   90.00
#
_symmetry.space_group_name_H-M   'P 1'
#
loop_
_entity.id
_entity.type
_entity.pdbx_description
1 polymer ?
#
loop_
_entity_poly.entity_id
_entity_poly.type
_entity_poly.pdbx_seq_one_letter_code
_entity_poly.pdbx_strand_id
1 'polypeptide(L)'
;MARGGGTSPEILEETQLGCVLPTSLGTNSLKKSSWGVLITGIVGGTLVAVYAVATPFLTPALRKICLPFVPATTKQIANVVKMLHCRRGSLVDIGSGDGRIVIAAAKEGFTAVGYELNPWLVWYSRYRAWREGVQDSAKFYISDLWKMLRLKEKLALELEDDARVIACRFPFPGWTPDHVTGEGVDTVWAYDISTLRGKRPQGPAHTQSVTQM
;
A
#
# COMPACT_ATOMS: atom_id res chain seq x y z
N MET A 1 18.50 46.26 103.55
CA MET A 1 18.88 47.66 103.29
C MET A 1 19.06 47.87 101.83
N ALA A 2 18.14 48.56 101.32
CA ALA A 2 18.24 49.77 100.52
C ALA A 2 18.63 49.52 99.05
N ARG A 3 17.69 49.72 98.25
CA ARG A 3 17.40 50.84 97.32
C ARG A 3 18.16 50.65 96.00
N GLY A 4 17.62 50.81 94.90
CA GLY A 4 16.48 51.54 94.44
C GLY A 4 16.69 51.87 93.00
N GLY A 5 15.59 51.98 92.35
CA GLY A 5 15.28 52.95 91.35
C GLY A 5 16.03 52.81 90.01
N GLY A 6 15.40 52.96 89.01
CA GLY A 6 14.21 53.57 88.47
C GLY A 6 14.30 53.73 86.98
N THR A 7 13.11 53.66 86.45
CA THR A 7 12.61 54.42 85.31
C THR A 7 13.17 54.23 83.90
N SER A 8 12.24 53.77 83.09
CA SER A 8 12.05 54.10 81.69
C SER A 8 12.29 55.54 81.30
N PRO A 9 12.05 55.95 80.02
CA PRO A 9 11.92 55.33 78.70
C PRO A 9 12.78 56.07 77.67
N GLU A 10 12.60 55.70 76.48
CA GLU A 10 12.61 56.58 75.28
C GLU A 10 13.48 56.04 74.13
N ILE A 11 12.89 55.94 73.15
CA ILE A 11 12.65 56.58 71.84
C ILE A 11 13.31 55.82 70.71
N LEU A 12 12.41 55.45 69.87
CA LEU A 12 12.51 55.15 68.42
C LEU A 12 13.69 55.88 67.78
N GLU A 13 14.58 55.10 67.15
CA GLU A 13 15.31 55.55 65.99
C GLU A 13 15.36 54.45 64.96
N GLU A 14 14.58 54.66 63.90
CA GLU A 14 14.65 53.94 62.71
C GLU A 14 16.01 54.07 62.05
N THR A 15 16.83 53.07 62.23
CA THR A 15 18.04 52.98 61.44
C THR A 15 17.71 52.08 60.29
N GLN A 16 17.45 52.70 59.13
CA GLN A 16 17.42 52.05 57.87
C GLN A 16 18.70 51.25 57.61
N LEU A 17 18.61 49.97 57.88
CA LEU A 17 19.66 49.07 57.46
C LEU A 17 19.43 48.80 55.96
N GLY A 18 20.11 49.54 55.11
CA GLY A 18 20.16 49.29 53.66
C GLY A 18 20.60 47.88 53.42
N CYS A 19 19.66 47.08 52.96
CA CYS A 19 19.93 45.77 52.45
C CYS A 19 20.72 45.92 51.17
N VAL A 20 22.03 45.88 51.24
CA VAL A 20 22.91 45.77 50.12
C VAL A 20 22.74 44.31 49.57
N LEU A 21 21.86 44.12 48.65
CA LEU A 21 21.85 42.92 47.81
C LEU A 21 23.20 42.81 47.12
N PRO A 22 23.90 41.72 47.29
CA PRO A 22 25.05 41.48 46.43
C PRO A 22 24.53 41.21 44.98
N THR A 23 24.67 42.23 44.15
CA THR A 23 24.47 42.14 42.70
C THR A 23 25.65 41.38 42.11
N SER A 24 25.64 40.08 42.26
CA SER A 24 26.44 39.16 41.46
C SER A 24 25.64 37.88 41.23
N LEU A 25 24.47 38.05 40.63
CA LEU A 25 23.99 36.96 39.81
C LEU A 25 24.93 36.85 38.61
N GLY A 26 26.00 36.09 38.82
CA GLY A 26 26.71 35.54 37.69
C GLY A 26 25.68 34.87 36.80
N THR A 27 25.44 35.48 35.67
CA THR A 27 24.80 34.81 34.56
C THR A 27 25.68 33.64 34.19
N ASN A 28 25.52 32.53 34.92
CA ASN A 28 25.88 31.24 34.41
C ASN A 28 25.03 31.06 33.16
N SER A 29 25.54 31.57 32.04
CA SER A 29 25.16 31.14 30.71
C SER A 29 25.29 29.62 30.73
N LEU A 30 24.19 28.95 31.07
CA LEU A 30 24.01 27.55 30.79
C LEU A 30 24.26 27.40 29.32
N LYS A 31 25.47 27.01 28.98
CA LYS A 31 25.86 26.58 27.65
C LYS A 31 24.93 25.41 27.34
N LYS A 32 23.72 25.76 26.86
CA LYS A 32 22.66 24.82 26.56
C LYS A 32 23.26 23.86 25.56
N SER A 33 23.58 22.67 26.02
CA SER A 33 24.20 21.63 25.21
C SER A 33 23.33 21.43 23.98
N SER A 34 23.78 21.88 22.83
CA SER A 34 23.10 21.70 21.52
C SER A 34 22.90 20.23 21.21
N TRP A 35 23.58 19.35 21.90
CA TRP A 35 23.48 17.91 21.78
C TRP A 35 22.09 17.37 22.11
N GLY A 36 21.44 17.90 23.14
CA GLY A 36 20.06 17.50 23.48
C GLY A 36 19.08 17.82 22.34
N VAL A 37 19.21 19.01 21.75
CA VAL A 37 18.38 19.44 20.61
C VAL A 37 18.67 18.56 19.38
N LEU A 38 19.95 18.27 19.13
CA LEU A 38 20.36 17.38 18.04
C LEU A 38 19.81 15.97 18.21
N ILE A 39 19.94 15.38 19.39
CA ILE A 39 19.43 14.03 19.68
C ILE A 39 17.90 14.00 19.54
N THR A 40 17.20 14.98 20.09
CA THR A 40 15.74 15.08 19.99
C THR A 40 15.32 15.25 18.52
N GLY A 41 16.05 16.06 17.74
CA GLY A 41 15.81 16.23 16.31
C GLY A 41 16.01 14.94 15.51
N ILE A 42 17.09 14.21 15.80
CA ILE A 42 17.38 12.93 15.13
C ILE A 42 16.31 11.90 15.49
N VAL A 43 16.00 11.71 16.77
CA VAL A 43 15.00 10.73 17.21
C VAL A 43 13.62 11.10 16.68
N GLY A 44 13.22 12.37 16.82
CA GLY A 44 11.94 12.86 16.31
C GLY A 44 11.84 12.71 14.79
N GLY A 45 12.88 13.12 14.06
CA GLY A 45 12.95 12.96 12.60
C GLY A 45 12.89 11.50 12.15
N THR A 46 13.60 10.61 12.87
CA THR A 46 13.55 9.16 12.58
C THR A 46 12.16 8.59 12.83
N LEU A 47 11.50 8.94 13.91
CA LEU A 47 10.13 8.50 14.22
C LEU A 47 9.14 8.99 13.17
N VAL A 48 9.23 10.25 12.75
CA VAL A 48 8.39 10.81 11.68
C VAL A 48 8.64 10.08 10.36
N ALA A 49 9.89 9.83 10.01
CA ALA A 49 10.24 9.10 8.80
C ALA A 49 9.69 7.65 8.83
N VAL A 50 9.87 6.94 9.95
CA VAL A 50 9.31 5.59 10.13
C VAL A 50 7.79 5.61 10.04
N TYR A 51 7.13 6.57 10.68
CA TYR A 51 5.68 6.72 10.61
C TYR A 51 5.21 7.01 9.19
N ALA A 52 5.86 7.95 8.49
CA ALA A 52 5.52 8.28 7.10
C ALA A 52 5.69 7.09 6.14
N VAL A 53 6.70 6.25 6.37
CA VAL A 53 6.93 5.02 5.58
C VAL A 53 5.94 3.93 5.98
N ALA A 54 5.66 3.73 7.27
CA ALA A 54 4.80 2.65 7.75
C ALA A 54 3.30 2.91 7.50
N THR A 55 2.85 4.17 7.60
CA THR A 55 1.42 4.53 7.48
C THR A 55 0.78 4.03 6.18
N PRO A 56 1.37 4.19 4.99
CA PRO A 56 0.75 3.73 3.76
C PRO A 56 0.71 2.19 3.63
N PHE A 57 1.50 1.46 4.39
CA PHE A 57 1.39 0.00 4.47
C PHE A 57 0.30 -0.43 5.46
N LEU A 58 0.10 0.35 6.53
CA LEU A 58 -0.89 0.05 7.56
C LEU A 58 -2.30 0.53 7.17
N THR A 59 -2.44 1.66 6.48
CA THR A 59 -3.74 2.20 6.07
C THR A 59 -4.57 1.26 5.19
N PRO A 60 -4.02 0.54 4.21
CA PRO A 60 -4.79 -0.46 3.48
C PRO A 60 -5.25 -1.61 4.37
N ALA A 61 -4.42 -2.07 5.31
CA ALA A 61 -4.75 -3.15 6.25
C ALA A 61 -5.84 -2.75 7.26
N LEU A 62 -5.98 -1.47 7.56
CA LEU A 62 -7.01 -0.91 8.45
C LEU A 62 -8.34 -0.64 7.74
N ARG A 63 -8.40 -0.68 6.40
CA ARG A 63 -9.65 -0.60 5.67
C ARG A 63 -10.40 -1.91 5.78
N LYS A 64 -11.66 -1.88 6.22
CA LYS A 64 -12.55 -3.05 6.41
C LYS A 64 -12.69 -3.97 5.18
N ILE A 65 -12.19 -3.56 4.02
CA ILE A 65 -12.39 -4.23 2.71
C ILE A 65 -11.05 -4.30 1.96
N CYS A 66 -9.93 -4.47 2.64
CA CYS A 66 -8.65 -4.64 1.97
C CYS A 66 -8.15 -6.07 2.13
N LEU A 67 -7.96 -6.75 1.01
CA LEU A 67 -7.27 -8.03 1.00
C LEU A 67 -5.80 -7.80 1.37
N PRO A 68 -5.23 -8.60 2.28
CA PRO A 68 -3.82 -8.48 2.62
C PRO A 68 -2.97 -8.76 1.38
N PHE A 69 -1.89 -7.98 1.21
CA PHE A 69 -0.91 -8.27 0.17
C PHE A 69 -0.26 -9.62 0.42
N VAL A 70 -0.46 -10.54 -0.49
CA VAL A 70 0.19 -11.86 -0.48
C VAL A 70 0.93 -12.02 -1.80
N PRO A 71 2.26 -11.96 -1.79
CA PRO A 71 3.05 -12.06 -3.02
C PRO A 71 2.89 -13.42 -3.68
N ALA A 72 2.89 -13.43 -5.01
CA ALA A 72 2.94 -14.67 -5.77
C ALA A 72 4.24 -15.43 -5.50
N THR A 73 4.15 -16.75 -5.36
CA THR A 73 5.34 -17.60 -5.19
C THR A 73 6.08 -17.74 -6.51
N THR A 74 7.34 -18.15 -6.45
CA THR A 74 8.12 -18.44 -7.66
C THR A 74 7.48 -19.56 -8.51
N LYS A 75 6.89 -20.57 -7.87
CA LYS A 75 6.17 -21.65 -8.57
C LYS A 75 4.91 -21.13 -9.25
N GLN A 76 4.15 -20.27 -8.56
CA GLN A 76 2.96 -19.65 -9.13
C GLN A 76 3.30 -18.79 -10.36
N ILE A 77 4.38 -18.00 -10.31
CA ILE A 77 4.85 -17.21 -11.46
C ILE A 77 5.22 -18.14 -12.63
N ALA A 78 5.98 -19.22 -12.37
CA ALA A 78 6.33 -20.20 -13.39
C ALA A 78 5.08 -20.85 -14.02
N ASN A 79 4.06 -21.14 -13.23
CA ASN A 79 2.79 -21.68 -13.71
C ASN A 79 2.03 -20.67 -14.59
N VAL A 80 2.03 -19.37 -14.22
CA VAL A 80 1.45 -18.32 -15.06
C VAL A 80 2.19 -18.20 -16.38
N VAL A 81 3.52 -18.15 -16.37
CA VAL A 81 4.35 -18.09 -17.59
C VAL A 81 4.09 -19.31 -18.49
N LYS A 82 3.94 -20.49 -17.91
CA LYS A 82 3.55 -21.70 -18.65
C LYS A 82 2.19 -21.56 -19.33
N MET A 83 1.21 -20.94 -18.65
CA MET A 83 -0.11 -20.68 -19.25
C MET A 83 -0.09 -19.62 -20.36
N LEU A 84 0.93 -18.76 -20.38
CA LEU A 84 1.16 -17.76 -21.41
C LEU A 84 1.97 -18.29 -22.58
N HIS A 85 2.49 -19.51 -22.50
CA HIS A 85 3.30 -20.11 -23.56
C HIS A 85 2.53 -20.13 -24.90
N CYS A 86 3.22 -19.85 -25.99
CA CYS A 86 2.66 -19.73 -27.35
C CYS A 86 1.68 -18.56 -27.54
N ARG A 87 1.56 -17.66 -26.57
CA ARG A 87 0.77 -16.43 -26.68
C ARG A 87 1.66 -15.19 -26.77
N ARG A 88 1.10 -14.13 -27.33
CA ARG A 88 1.76 -12.82 -27.47
C ARG A 88 0.73 -11.72 -27.32
N GLY A 89 1.18 -10.48 -27.14
CA GLY A 89 0.31 -9.31 -27.09
C GLY A 89 0.29 -8.63 -25.74
N SER A 90 -0.86 -8.18 -25.32
CA SER A 90 -1.04 -7.43 -24.08
C SER A 90 -1.40 -8.33 -22.91
N LEU A 91 -0.85 -8.03 -21.72
CA LEU A 91 -1.22 -8.67 -20.47
C LEU A 91 -1.64 -7.60 -19.46
N VAL A 92 -2.73 -7.85 -18.77
CA VAL A 92 -3.20 -6.99 -17.67
C VAL A 92 -3.25 -7.81 -16.40
N ASP A 93 -2.55 -7.34 -15.35
CA ASP A 93 -2.55 -7.94 -14.02
C ASP A 93 -3.32 -7.04 -13.05
N ILE A 94 -4.40 -7.57 -12.49
CA ILE A 94 -5.30 -6.88 -11.59
C ILE A 94 -4.99 -7.29 -10.15
N GLY A 95 -4.47 -6.34 -9.36
CA GLY A 95 -3.88 -6.63 -8.04
C GLY A 95 -2.43 -7.07 -8.18
N SER A 96 -1.67 -6.35 -8.99
CA SER A 96 -0.31 -6.74 -9.39
C SER A 96 0.70 -6.79 -8.23
N GLY A 97 0.33 -6.27 -7.06
CA GLY A 97 1.18 -6.29 -5.88
C GLY A 97 2.56 -5.68 -6.13
N ASP A 98 3.61 -6.46 -5.92
CA ASP A 98 5.00 -6.05 -6.16
C ASP A 98 5.46 -6.24 -7.63
N GLY A 99 4.52 -6.51 -8.54
CA GLY A 99 4.74 -6.51 -9.99
C GLY A 99 5.43 -7.74 -10.56
N ARG A 100 5.64 -8.80 -9.77
CA ARG A 100 6.46 -9.95 -10.22
C ARG A 100 5.87 -10.71 -11.41
N ILE A 101 4.55 -10.84 -11.51
CA ILE A 101 3.88 -11.48 -12.66
C ILE A 101 4.01 -10.60 -13.91
N VAL A 102 3.76 -9.29 -13.77
CA VAL A 102 3.90 -8.31 -14.86
C VAL A 102 5.32 -8.30 -15.41
N ILE A 103 6.32 -8.27 -14.53
CA ILE A 103 7.74 -8.29 -14.89
C ILE A 103 8.11 -9.61 -15.59
N ALA A 104 7.63 -10.74 -15.07
CA ALA A 104 7.86 -12.05 -15.69
C ALA A 104 7.24 -12.11 -17.10
N ALA A 105 6.01 -11.66 -17.26
CA ALA A 105 5.34 -11.60 -18.57
C ALA A 105 6.06 -10.65 -19.54
N ALA A 106 6.55 -9.49 -19.07
CA ALA A 106 7.32 -8.56 -19.89
C ALA A 106 8.63 -9.18 -20.41
N LYS A 107 9.29 -10.01 -19.61
CA LYS A 107 10.48 -10.78 -20.02
C LYS A 107 10.17 -11.81 -21.10
N GLU A 108 8.95 -12.35 -21.11
CA GLU A 108 8.46 -13.25 -22.17
C GLU A 108 7.98 -12.52 -23.43
N GLY A 109 8.13 -11.18 -23.46
CA GLY A 109 7.82 -10.35 -24.61
C GLY A 109 6.38 -9.82 -24.66
N PHE A 110 5.65 -9.86 -23.56
CA PHE A 110 4.34 -9.23 -23.44
C PHE A 110 4.45 -7.73 -23.16
N THR A 111 3.51 -6.95 -23.70
CA THR A 111 3.25 -5.59 -23.20
C THR A 111 2.37 -5.72 -21.95
N ALA A 112 2.98 -5.66 -20.78
CA ALA A 112 2.34 -6.00 -19.53
C ALA A 112 1.99 -4.75 -18.72
N VAL A 113 0.79 -4.69 -18.16
CA VAL A 113 0.27 -3.60 -17.34
C VAL A 113 -0.23 -4.15 -16.01
N GLY A 114 0.25 -3.59 -14.90
CA GLY A 114 -0.21 -3.91 -13.55
C GLY A 114 -1.06 -2.80 -12.97
N TYR A 115 -2.18 -3.17 -12.38
CA TYR A 115 -3.01 -2.28 -11.58
C TYR A 115 -2.98 -2.71 -10.11
N GLU A 116 -2.64 -1.76 -9.22
CA GLU A 116 -2.52 -2.01 -7.78
C GLU A 116 -3.08 -0.82 -7.00
N LEU A 117 -3.72 -1.10 -5.86
CA LEU A 117 -4.30 -0.06 -5.00
C LEU A 117 -3.24 0.65 -4.15
N ASN A 118 -2.22 -0.09 -3.73
CA ASN A 118 -1.19 0.44 -2.84
C ASN A 118 -0.13 1.22 -3.62
N PRO A 119 -0.03 2.56 -3.45
CA PRO A 119 0.94 3.39 -4.17
C PRO A 119 2.39 2.97 -3.96
N TRP A 120 2.72 2.43 -2.79
CA TRP A 120 4.08 1.99 -2.46
C TRP A 120 4.47 0.73 -3.21
N LEU A 121 3.53 -0.20 -3.37
CA LEU A 121 3.75 -1.39 -4.19
C LEU A 121 3.92 -1.00 -5.66
N VAL A 122 3.13 -0.05 -6.16
CA VAL A 122 3.27 0.50 -7.53
C VAL A 122 4.65 1.15 -7.72
N TRP A 123 5.09 1.98 -6.76
CA TRP A 123 6.41 2.59 -6.83
C TRP A 123 7.53 1.53 -6.82
N TYR A 124 7.43 0.56 -5.92
CA TYR A 124 8.37 -0.55 -5.82
C TYR A 124 8.40 -1.41 -7.10
N SER A 125 7.24 -1.69 -7.70
CA SER A 125 7.14 -2.43 -8.96
C SER A 125 7.80 -1.70 -10.13
N ARG A 126 7.62 -0.37 -10.21
CA ARG A 126 8.32 0.48 -11.20
C ARG A 126 9.83 0.44 -11.01
N TYR A 127 10.30 0.56 -9.78
CA TYR A 127 11.73 0.43 -9.47
C TYR A 127 12.28 -0.94 -9.87
N ARG A 128 11.54 -2.03 -9.57
CA ARG A 128 11.94 -3.38 -9.99
C ARG A 128 11.98 -3.54 -11.50
N ALA A 129 10.96 -3.07 -12.22
CA ALA A 129 10.92 -3.13 -13.67
C ALA A 129 12.10 -2.38 -14.30
N TRP A 130 12.46 -1.22 -13.76
CA TRP A 130 13.64 -0.48 -14.17
C TRP A 130 14.93 -1.27 -13.90
N ARG A 131 15.09 -1.80 -12.70
CA ARG A 131 16.27 -2.60 -12.31
C ARG A 131 16.42 -3.87 -13.16
N GLU A 132 15.31 -4.47 -13.59
CA GLU A 132 15.29 -5.68 -14.41
C GLU A 132 15.26 -5.38 -15.92
N GLY A 133 15.33 -4.09 -16.32
CA GLY A 133 15.46 -3.66 -17.72
C GLY A 133 14.21 -3.84 -18.56
N VAL A 134 13.03 -3.95 -17.94
CA VAL A 134 11.75 -4.17 -18.64
C VAL A 134 10.75 -3.01 -18.51
N GLN A 135 11.21 -1.83 -18.08
CA GLN A 135 10.38 -0.65 -17.83
C GLN A 135 9.57 -0.17 -19.05
N ASP A 136 10.02 -0.51 -20.24
CA ASP A 136 9.33 -0.13 -21.48
C ASP A 136 8.13 -1.03 -21.78
N SER A 137 8.23 -2.30 -21.41
CA SER A 137 7.20 -3.32 -21.61
C SER A 137 6.34 -3.58 -20.36
N ALA A 138 6.78 -3.15 -19.16
CA ALA A 138 6.06 -3.31 -17.90
C ALA A 138 5.65 -1.95 -17.35
N LYS A 139 4.34 -1.67 -17.31
CA LYS A 139 3.78 -0.42 -16.78
C LYS A 139 2.93 -0.71 -15.55
N PHE A 140 2.90 0.24 -14.58
CA PHE A 140 2.15 0.08 -13.34
C PHE A 140 1.36 1.33 -13.02
N TYR A 141 0.07 1.14 -12.65
CA TYR A 141 -0.87 2.21 -12.34
C TYR A 141 -1.58 1.96 -11.01
N ILE A 142 -1.88 3.07 -10.30
CA ILE A 142 -2.70 3.01 -9.09
C ILE A 142 -4.16 2.94 -9.51
N SER A 143 -4.86 1.89 -9.10
CA SER A 143 -6.29 1.73 -9.38
C SER A 143 -7.00 1.00 -8.25
N ASP A 144 -8.25 1.42 -8.00
CA ASP A 144 -9.12 0.75 -7.03
C ASP A 144 -9.87 -0.40 -7.71
N LEU A 145 -9.49 -1.61 -7.36
CA LEU A 145 -10.05 -2.84 -7.92
C LEU A 145 -11.53 -3.04 -7.58
N TRP A 146 -12.00 -2.45 -6.47
CA TRP A 146 -13.41 -2.54 -6.07
C TRP A 146 -14.35 -1.81 -7.01
N LYS A 147 -13.86 -0.81 -7.74
CA LYS A 147 -14.60 -0.20 -8.85
C LYS A 147 -14.76 -1.14 -10.03
N MET A 148 -13.98 -2.22 -10.08
CA MET A 148 -14.04 -3.30 -11.08
C MET A 148 -14.88 -4.51 -10.62
N LEU A 149 -15.68 -4.41 -9.56
CA LEU A 149 -16.47 -5.53 -8.98
C LEU A 149 -17.49 -6.18 -9.92
N ARG A 150 -17.76 -5.59 -11.07
CA ARG A 150 -18.42 -6.25 -12.20
C ARG A 150 -17.44 -6.91 -13.18
N LEU A 151 -16.22 -7.18 -12.69
CA LEU A 151 -15.11 -7.68 -13.50
C LEU A 151 -15.50 -8.94 -14.29
N LYS A 152 -16.16 -9.90 -13.66
CA LYS A 152 -16.56 -11.16 -14.29
C LYS A 152 -17.46 -10.96 -15.51
N GLU A 153 -18.51 -10.15 -15.36
CA GLU A 153 -19.45 -9.85 -16.45
C GLU A 153 -18.79 -9.02 -17.54
N LYS A 154 -17.98 -8.04 -17.11
CA LYS A 154 -17.24 -7.16 -18.00
C LYS A 154 -16.20 -7.91 -18.80
N LEU A 155 -15.39 -8.78 -18.17
CA LEU A 155 -14.42 -9.64 -18.86
C LEU A 155 -15.08 -10.53 -19.89
N ALA A 156 -16.22 -11.15 -19.55
CA ALA A 156 -16.95 -12.02 -20.48
C ALA A 156 -17.55 -11.27 -21.67
N LEU A 157 -17.79 -9.96 -21.57
CA LEU A 157 -18.42 -9.14 -22.62
C LEU A 157 -17.42 -8.34 -23.46
N GLU A 158 -16.37 -7.80 -22.85
CA GLU A 158 -15.48 -6.80 -23.46
C GLU A 158 -14.16 -7.40 -23.97
N LEU A 159 -13.72 -8.57 -23.47
CA LEU A 159 -12.50 -9.18 -23.96
C LEU A 159 -12.66 -9.74 -25.37
N GLU A 160 -11.60 -9.75 -26.13
CA GLU A 160 -11.52 -10.40 -27.44
C GLU A 160 -11.69 -11.92 -27.30
N ASP A 161 -12.15 -12.60 -28.36
CA ASP A 161 -12.44 -14.04 -28.30
C ASP A 161 -11.19 -14.90 -28.09
N ASP A 162 -10.03 -14.43 -28.52
CA ASP A 162 -8.74 -15.08 -28.30
C ASP A 162 -8.13 -14.77 -26.93
N ALA A 163 -8.76 -13.90 -26.13
CA ALA A 163 -8.26 -13.56 -24.80
C ALA A 163 -8.33 -14.74 -23.83
N ARG A 164 -7.35 -14.78 -22.92
CA ARG A 164 -7.30 -15.74 -21.82
C ARG A 164 -7.31 -15.01 -20.48
N VAL A 165 -8.20 -15.41 -19.60
CA VAL A 165 -8.24 -14.95 -18.22
C VAL A 165 -7.50 -15.97 -17.36
N ILE A 166 -6.55 -15.50 -16.55
CA ILE A 166 -5.77 -16.33 -15.64
C ILE A 166 -6.10 -15.91 -14.20
N ALA A 167 -6.53 -16.86 -13.40
CA ALA A 167 -6.79 -16.66 -11.99
C ALA A 167 -5.71 -17.36 -11.16
N CYS A 168 -5.08 -16.60 -10.26
CA CYS A 168 -4.09 -17.10 -9.33
C CYS A 168 -4.72 -17.29 -7.96
N ARG A 169 -4.53 -18.45 -7.34
CA ARG A 169 -4.93 -18.79 -5.98
C ARG A 169 -6.44 -18.96 -5.75
N PHE A 170 -7.29 -18.19 -6.44
CA PHE A 170 -8.75 -18.27 -6.30
C PHE A 170 -9.41 -18.39 -7.68
N PRO A 171 -10.12 -19.49 -7.97
CA PRO A 171 -10.83 -19.64 -9.23
C PRO A 171 -12.05 -18.72 -9.32
N PHE A 172 -12.47 -18.37 -10.52
CA PHE A 172 -13.71 -17.64 -10.72
C PHE A 172 -14.93 -18.51 -10.40
N PRO A 173 -15.80 -18.08 -9.47
CA PRO A 173 -17.01 -18.85 -9.12
C PRO A 173 -17.91 -19.04 -10.36
N GLY A 174 -18.31 -20.29 -10.63
CA GLY A 174 -19.23 -20.63 -11.70
C GLY A 174 -18.61 -20.56 -13.12
N TRP A 175 -17.30 -20.40 -13.24
CA TRP A 175 -16.58 -20.63 -14.50
C TRP A 175 -15.85 -21.97 -14.44
N THR A 176 -15.93 -22.74 -15.51
CA THR A 176 -15.15 -23.97 -15.67
C THR A 176 -13.82 -23.62 -16.34
N PRO A 177 -12.68 -23.88 -15.69
CA PRO A 177 -11.38 -23.60 -16.30
C PRO A 177 -11.11 -24.54 -17.47
N ASP A 178 -10.45 -24.04 -18.50
CA ASP A 178 -9.97 -24.84 -19.63
C ASP A 178 -8.63 -25.51 -19.31
N HIS A 179 -7.80 -24.84 -18.50
CA HIS A 179 -6.52 -25.38 -18.04
C HIS A 179 -6.30 -25.10 -16.55
N VAL A 180 -5.71 -26.05 -15.86
CA VAL A 180 -5.31 -25.93 -14.46
C VAL A 180 -3.88 -26.42 -14.30
N THR A 181 -3.04 -25.67 -13.61
CA THR A 181 -1.64 -26.05 -13.33
C THR A 181 -1.25 -25.65 -11.92
N GLY A 182 -0.48 -26.51 -11.24
CA GLY A 182 -0.01 -26.30 -9.88
C GLY A 182 -0.86 -27.02 -8.85
N GLU A 183 -0.45 -26.87 -7.58
CA GLU A 183 -1.10 -27.49 -6.42
C GLU A 183 -1.22 -26.48 -5.28
N GLY A 184 -2.27 -26.60 -4.49
CA GLY A 184 -2.52 -25.77 -3.32
C GLY A 184 -2.49 -24.27 -3.65
N VAL A 185 -1.66 -23.50 -2.94
CA VAL A 185 -1.55 -22.04 -3.12
C VAL A 185 -0.89 -21.62 -4.43
N ASP A 186 -0.20 -22.54 -5.11
CA ASP A 186 0.48 -22.29 -6.37
C ASP A 186 -0.40 -22.62 -7.59
N THR A 187 -1.64 -23.05 -7.35
CA THR A 187 -2.58 -23.37 -8.42
C THR A 187 -2.95 -22.12 -9.21
N VAL A 188 -2.98 -22.30 -10.53
CA VAL A 188 -3.35 -21.30 -11.51
C VAL A 188 -4.40 -21.89 -12.43
N TRP A 189 -5.48 -21.16 -12.66
CA TRP A 189 -6.60 -21.53 -13.52
C TRP A 189 -6.64 -20.63 -14.75
N ALA A 190 -6.76 -21.19 -15.94
CA ALA A 190 -6.90 -20.43 -17.16
C ALA A 190 -8.28 -20.70 -17.81
N TYR A 191 -8.88 -19.62 -18.30
CA TYR A 191 -10.20 -19.58 -18.91
C TYR A 191 -10.07 -18.91 -20.29
N ASP A 192 -10.39 -19.62 -21.35
CA ASP A 192 -10.42 -19.05 -22.70
C ASP A 192 -11.79 -18.43 -22.96
N ILE A 193 -11.81 -17.16 -23.40
CA ILE A 193 -13.05 -16.41 -23.56
C ILE A 193 -13.96 -17.02 -24.63
N SER A 194 -13.40 -17.52 -25.71
CA SER A 194 -14.16 -18.25 -26.75
C SER A 194 -14.94 -19.44 -26.16
N THR A 195 -14.31 -20.24 -25.31
CA THR A 195 -14.94 -21.37 -24.63
C THR A 195 -16.05 -20.94 -23.66
N LEU A 196 -15.81 -19.86 -22.92
CA LEU A 196 -16.80 -19.33 -21.98
C LEU A 196 -18.05 -18.77 -22.69
N ARG A 197 -17.88 -18.12 -23.84
CA ARG A 197 -18.98 -17.62 -24.65
C ARG A 197 -19.76 -18.75 -25.32
N GLY A 198 -19.08 -19.76 -25.84
CA GLY A 198 -19.70 -20.93 -26.45
C GLY A 198 -20.51 -21.80 -25.47
N LYS A 199 -20.14 -21.82 -24.17
CA LYS A 199 -20.86 -22.55 -23.11
C LYS A 199 -22.05 -21.80 -22.52
N ARG A 200 -22.30 -20.53 -22.90
CA ARG A 200 -23.53 -19.84 -22.48
C ARG A 200 -24.73 -20.54 -23.13
N PRO A 201 -25.74 -20.95 -22.33
CA PRO A 201 -27.02 -21.36 -22.91
C PRO A 201 -27.54 -20.19 -23.73
N GLN A 202 -27.78 -20.40 -25.04
CA GLN A 202 -28.52 -19.44 -25.84
C GLN A 202 -29.86 -19.25 -25.16
N GLY A 203 -30.12 -18.04 -24.64
CA GLY A 203 -31.43 -17.68 -24.13
C GLY A 203 -32.49 -17.99 -25.16
N PRO A 204 -33.74 -18.27 -24.75
CA PRO A 204 -34.78 -18.69 -25.68
C PRO A 204 -34.85 -17.70 -26.83
N ALA A 205 -34.78 -18.25 -28.06
CA ALA A 205 -34.94 -17.49 -29.29
C ALA A 205 -36.26 -16.68 -29.18
N HIS A 206 -36.17 -15.38 -29.32
CA HIS A 206 -37.33 -14.51 -29.44
C HIS A 206 -38.08 -14.95 -30.72
N THR A 207 -39.10 -15.80 -30.54
CA THR A 207 -40.02 -16.17 -31.59
C THR A 207 -40.73 -14.88 -32.01
N GLN A 208 -40.29 -14.30 -33.12
CA GLN A 208 -41.06 -13.28 -33.80
C GLN A 208 -42.33 -13.98 -34.34
N SER A 209 -43.42 -13.77 -33.62
CA SER A 209 -44.76 -14.06 -34.16
C SER A 209 -45.03 -13.12 -35.31
N VAL A 210 -44.86 -13.65 -36.54
CA VAL A 210 -45.41 -13.05 -37.74
C VAL A 210 -46.92 -13.19 -37.66
N THR A 211 -47.62 -12.12 -37.27
CA THR A 211 -49.04 -12.02 -37.49
C THR A 211 -49.27 -11.55 -38.92
N GLN A 212 -49.62 -12.48 -39.80
CA GLN A 212 -50.33 -12.19 -41.05
C GLN A 212 -51.77 -11.84 -40.73
N MET A 213 -52.17 -10.64 -41.10
CA MET A 213 -53.48 -10.32 -41.74
C MET A 213 -53.38 -8.94 -42.36
#